data_3bbb72f7d4d695cdf3349c26a1b9a105
#
_entry.id   3bbb72f7d4d695cdf3349c26a1b9a105
#
_cell.length_a   1.000
_cell.length_b   1.000
_cell.length_c   1.000
_cell.angle_alpha   90.00
_cell.angle_beta   90.00
_cell.angle_gamma   90.00
#
_symmetry.space_group_name_H-M   'P 1'
#
loop_
_entity.id
_entity.type
_entity.pdbx_description
1 polymer ?
#
loop_
_entity_poly.entity_id
_entity_poly.type
_entity_poly.pdbx_seq_one_letter_code
_entity_poly.pdbx_strand_id
1 'polypeptide(L)'
;MATTRAKSTAAKKTAAAKGETDTKKGAVKETKRVIDNNTPVVCKNGTHGNLIYKSTRNLGYEVEWSEFGEEQQIEFGELLVMRGSQRRFFENNWIIIEDPEVLKRLGVERFYKDVPAIDKFDELFKGSPEQIKKKISSMSEGMKDSVRIRAKELIMDGELDSMAVIKAVGEAVGCDLTE
;
A
#
# COMPACT_ATOMS: atom_id res chain seq x y z
N MET A 1 29.23 -45.40 51.53
CA MET A 1 30.44 -45.75 50.73
C MET A 1 30.48 -44.79 49.57
N ALA A 2 31.27 -43.86 49.69
CA ALA A 2 32.57 -43.70 49.03
C ALA A 2 32.36 -43.29 47.59
N THR A 3 32.59 -42.07 47.30
CA THR A 3 33.84 -41.35 46.92
C THR A 3 33.91 -41.23 45.40
N THR A 4 34.23 -40.20 44.69
CA THR A 4 35.14 -39.08 44.86
C THR A 4 35.13 -38.33 43.50
N ARG A 5 34.97 -36.99 43.43
CA ARG A 5 36.06 -36.02 43.15
C ARG A 5 36.68 -36.15 41.74
N ALA A 6 36.94 -35.15 40.94
CA ALA A 6 37.35 -33.78 41.15
C ALA A 6 37.50 -33.12 39.79
N LYS A 7 37.29 -31.81 39.72
CA LYS A 7 38.29 -30.76 39.42
C LYS A 7 39.02 -30.91 38.07
N SER A 8 39.23 -29.90 37.21
CA SER A 8 39.65 -28.54 37.50
C SER A 8 39.80 -27.79 36.18
N THR A 9 39.39 -26.54 36.17
CA THR A 9 40.15 -25.32 35.92
C THR A 9 40.79 -25.10 34.56
N ALA A 10 40.43 -24.00 34.05
CA ALA A 10 41.08 -22.69 33.92
C ALA A 10 41.48 -22.40 32.47
N ALA A 11 40.86 -21.41 31.89
CA ALA A 11 41.26 -20.03 31.82
C ALA A 11 42.28 -19.65 30.74
N LYS A 12 41.94 -18.56 30.07
CA LYS A 12 42.79 -17.49 29.50
C LYS A 12 43.19 -17.67 28.03
N LYS A 13 43.03 -16.72 27.16
CA LYS A 13 43.20 -15.30 27.12
C LYS A 13 43.11 -14.83 25.68
N THR A 14 42.38 -13.76 25.47
CA THR A 14 42.62 -12.62 24.57
C THR A 14 43.44 -12.81 23.31
N ALA A 15 42.89 -12.38 22.16
CA ALA A 15 43.44 -11.26 21.41
C ALA A 15 42.51 -10.81 20.28
N ALA A 16 42.34 -9.52 20.23
CA ALA A 16 41.68 -8.78 19.19
C ALA A 16 42.54 -8.77 17.93
N ALA A 17 41.88 -8.88 16.75
CA ALA A 17 42.46 -8.30 15.54
C ALA A 17 41.32 -7.81 14.63
N LYS A 18 41.39 -6.54 14.38
CA LYS A 18 40.81 -5.74 13.33
C LYS A 18 40.91 -6.41 11.95
N GLY A 19 39.91 -6.19 11.13
CA GLY A 19 40.02 -6.43 9.70
C GLY A 19 38.67 -6.29 9.03
N GLU A 20 38.39 -5.10 8.63
CA GLU A 20 37.94 -4.63 7.31
C GLU A 20 36.56 -5.09 6.84
N THR A 21 35.67 -4.13 6.87
CA THR A 21 34.49 -3.95 6.05
C THR A 21 34.80 -4.13 4.58
N ASP A 22 34.38 -5.24 4.02
CA ASP A 22 34.28 -5.37 2.57
C ASP A 22 32.80 -5.28 2.18
N THR A 23 32.39 -4.07 1.85
CA THR A 23 31.09 -3.74 1.30
C THR A 23 31.03 -4.24 -0.13
N LYS A 24 30.84 -5.53 -0.32
CA LYS A 24 30.39 -6.05 -1.61
C LYS A 24 28.93 -5.65 -1.80
N LYS A 25 28.76 -4.57 -2.55
CA LYS A 25 27.57 -4.23 -3.31
C LYS A 25 27.23 -5.42 -4.23
N GLY A 26 26.55 -6.42 -3.68
CA GLY A 26 25.95 -7.48 -4.45
C GLY A 26 24.80 -6.89 -5.23
N ALA A 27 24.97 -6.73 -6.53
CA ALA A 27 23.87 -6.55 -7.45
C ALA A 27 22.92 -7.73 -7.24
N VAL A 28 21.78 -7.46 -6.59
CA VAL A 28 20.66 -8.41 -6.51
C VAL A 28 20.22 -8.60 -7.96
N LYS A 29 20.60 -9.75 -8.55
CA LYS A 29 19.97 -10.21 -9.79
C LYS A 29 18.49 -10.33 -9.45
N GLU A 30 17.66 -9.47 -10.05
CA GLU A 30 16.21 -9.65 -10.07
C GLU A 30 15.93 -11.02 -10.69
N THR A 31 15.77 -12.01 -9.83
CA THR A 31 15.17 -13.27 -10.23
C THR A 31 13.72 -12.94 -10.55
N LYS A 32 13.36 -12.89 -11.82
CA LYS A 32 11.99 -12.67 -12.28
C LYS A 32 11.09 -13.65 -11.55
N ARG A 33 10.30 -13.14 -10.62
CA ARG A 33 9.32 -13.91 -9.86
C ARG A 33 8.32 -14.49 -10.87
N VAL A 34 8.12 -15.80 -10.83
CA VAL A 34 7.10 -16.45 -11.66
C VAL A 34 5.75 -16.20 -10.99
N ILE A 35 4.95 -15.33 -11.60
CA ILE A 35 3.57 -15.08 -11.19
C ILE A 35 2.69 -16.01 -12.00
N ASP A 36 2.10 -17.01 -11.37
CA ASP A 36 1.10 -17.90 -11.94
C ASP A 36 -0.32 -17.53 -11.46
N ASN A 37 -1.33 -18.26 -11.94
CA ASN A 37 -2.72 -17.96 -11.61
C ASN A 37 -3.04 -18.13 -10.12
N ASN A 38 -2.31 -18.98 -9.41
CA ASN A 38 -2.52 -19.27 -7.98
C ASN A 38 -1.63 -18.41 -7.07
N THR A 39 -0.82 -17.53 -7.65
CA THR A 39 0.04 -16.63 -6.87
C THR A 39 -0.84 -15.67 -6.05
N PRO A 40 -0.73 -15.68 -4.71
CA PRO A 40 -1.48 -14.74 -3.89
C PRO A 40 -0.89 -13.33 -4.05
N VAL A 41 -1.78 -12.36 -4.24
CA VAL A 41 -1.47 -10.95 -4.39
C VAL A 41 -2.16 -10.18 -3.28
N VAL A 42 -1.41 -9.37 -2.56
CA VAL A 42 -1.96 -8.46 -1.55
C VAL A 42 -2.66 -7.31 -2.25
N CYS A 43 -3.94 -7.15 -1.96
CA CYS A 43 -4.80 -6.09 -2.44
C CYS A 43 -5.31 -5.29 -1.25
N LYS A 44 -5.02 -3.99 -1.24
CA LYS A 44 -5.45 -3.08 -0.18
C LYS A 44 -6.71 -2.33 -0.60
N ASN A 45 -7.58 -2.04 0.35
CA ASN A 45 -8.74 -1.18 0.11
C ASN A 45 -8.29 0.27 -0.12
N GLY A 46 -8.58 0.82 -1.28
CA GLY A 46 -8.32 2.23 -1.63
C GLY A 46 -9.50 3.16 -1.35
N THR A 47 -10.60 2.65 -0.77
CA THR A 47 -11.81 3.43 -0.47
C THR A 47 -12.00 3.58 1.03
N HIS A 48 -12.47 4.76 1.48
CA HIS A 48 -12.94 4.93 2.85
C HIS A 48 -14.36 4.39 2.98
N GLY A 49 -14.47 3.11 3.28
CA GLY A 49 -15.74 2.40 3.43
C GLY A 49 -15.62 0.94 3.06
N ASN A 50 -16.75 0.25 3.18
CA ASN A 50 -16.81 -1.17 2.88
C ASN A 50 -16.72 -1.39 1.35
N LEU A 51 -15.77 -2.20 0.94
CA LEU A 51 -15.57 -2.60 -0.45
C LEU A 51 -15.79 -4.10 -0.57
N ILE A 52 -16.66 -4.50 -1.49
CA ILE A 52 -16.98 -5.91 -1.72
C ILE A 52 -16.70 -6.26 -3.18
N TYR A 53 -15.90 -7.28 -3.38
CA TYR A 53 -15.71 -7.92 -4.67
C TYR A 53 -16.42 -9.25 -4.72
N LYS A 54 -17.21 -9.48 -5.75
CA LYS A 54 -17.85 -10.77 -6.03
C LYS A 54 -17.40 -11.28 -7.39
N SER A 55 -16.86 -12.50 -7.41
CA SER A 55 -16.39 -13.12 -8.64
C SER A 55 -17.54 -13.36 -9.61
N THR A 56 -17.33 -13.01 -10.88
CA THR A 56 -18.26 -13.32 -11.94
C THR A 56 -18.07 -14.73 -12.51
N ARG A 57 -16.92 -15.33 -12.27
CA ARG A 57 -16.55 -16.66 -12.76
C ARG A 57 -16.73 -17.75 -11.70
N ASN A 58 -16.36 -17.46 -10.46
CA ASN A 58 -16.40 -18.40 -9.35
C ASN A 58 -17.55 -18.02 -8.42
N LEU A 59 -18.72 -18.64 -8.65
CA LEU A 59 -19.93 -18.37 -7.87
C LEU A 59 -19.69 -18.67 -6.39
N GLY A 60 -19.94 -17.68 -5.54
CA GLY A 60 -19.72 -17.77 -4.09
C GLY A 60 -18.34 -17.31 -3.62
N TYR A 61 -17.42 -16.97 -4.52
CA TYR A 61 -16.17 -16.32 -4.13
C TYR A 61 -16.40 -14.81 -3.95
N GLU A 62 -16.20 -14.37 -2.73
CA GLU A 62 -16.39 -13.01 -2.30
C GLU A 62 -15.21 -12.56 -1.44
N VAL A 63 -14.77 -11.33 -1.62
CA VAL A 63 -13.73 -10.69 -0.82
C VAL A 63 -14.28 -9.37 -0.32
N GLU A 64 -14.18 -9.15 0.97
CA GLU A 64 -14.68 -7.96 1.65
C GLU A 64 -13.53 -7.25 2.35
N TRP A 65 -13.51 -5.92 2.23
CA TRP A 65 -12.65 -5.01 2.97
C TRP A 65 -13.56 -4.02 3.71
N SER A 66 -13.37 -3.88 5.00
CA SER A 66 -14.19 -3.03 5.87
C SER A 66 -13.60 -1.63 6.03
N GLU A 67 -12.26 -1.49 5.95
CA GLU A 67 -11.56 -0.26 6.27
C GLU A 67 -10.58 0.13 5.17
N PHE A 68 -10.30 1.43 5.07
CA PHE A 68 -9.24 1.95 4.18
C PHE A 68 -7.88 1.34 4.53
N GLY A 69 -7.17 0.86 3.52
CA GLY A 69 -5.87 0.22 3.69
C GLY A 69 -5.92 -1.23 4.17
N GLU A 70 -7.09 -1.78 4.49
CA GLU A 70 -7.22 -3.19 4.85
C GLU A 70 -6.69 -4.09 3.74
N GLU A 71 -5.93 -5.11 4.11
CA GLU A 71 -5.26 -6.03 3.19
C GLU A 71 -6.02 -7.34 3.06
N GLN A 72 -6.29 -7.75 1.84
CA GLN A 72 -6.80 -9.08 1.53
C GLN A 72 -5.93 -9.72 0.44
N GLN A 73 -5.84 -11.04 0.44
CA GLN A 73 -5.12 -11.78 -0.58
C GLN A 73 -6.08 -12.32 -1.64
N ILE A 74 -5.79 -12.00 -2.88
CA ILE A 74 -6.54 -12.48 -4.04
C ILE A 74 -5.55 -13.20 -4.97
N GLU A 75 -5.95 -14.37 -5.48
CA GLU A 75 -5.14 -15.07 -6.47
C GLU A 75 -5.02 -14.25 -7.77
N PHE A 76 -3.85 -14.27 -8.38
CA PHE A 76 -3.60 -13.54 -9.63
C PHE A 76 -4.60 -13.91 -10.74
N GLY A 77 -5.00 -15.18 -10.82
CA GLY A 77 -6.02 -15.63 -11.76
C GLY A 77 -7.38 -14.95 -11.55
N GLU A 78 -7.75 -14.68 -10.31
CA GLU A 78 -8.99 -13.98 -9.97
C GLU A 78 -8.89 -12.48 -10.29
N LEU A 79 -7.71 -11.88 -10.10
CA LEU A 79 -7.46 -10.49 -10.55
C LEU A 79 -7.56 -10.33 -12.07
N LEU A 80 -7.21 -11.36 -12.85
CA LEU A 80 -7.44 -11.37 -14.29
C LEU A 80 -8.94 -11.40 -14.63
N VAL A 81 -9.73 -12.16 -13.86
CA VAL A 81 -11.20 -12.17 -14.00
C VAL A 81 -11.79 -10.81 -13.65
N MET A 82 -11.39 -10.24 -12.50
CA MET A 82 -11.81 -8.91 -12.07
C MET A 82 -11.47 -7.85 -13.12
N ARG A 83 -10.26 -7.88 -13.70
CA ARG A 83 -9.86 -6.97 -14.76
C ARG A 83 -10.77 -7.06 -16.00
N GLY A 84 -11.18 -8.26 -16.35
CA GLY A 84 -12.03 -8.51 -17.51
C GLY A 84 -13.49 -8.09 -17.30
N SER A 85 -14.03 -8.33 -16.11
CA SER A 85 -15.46 -8.18 -15.82
C SER A 85 -15.81 -6.93 -15.01
N GLN A 86 -14.92 -6.48 -14.15
CA GLN A 86 -15.13 -5.38 -13.19
C GLN A 86 -13.93 -4.42 -13.16
N ARG A 87 -13.52 -3.96 -14.31
CA ARG A 87 -12.32 -3.16 -14.53
C ARG A 87 -12.26 -1.88 -13.69
N ARG A 88 -13.40 -1.34 -13.25
CA ARG A 88 -13.51 -0.14 -12.42
C ARG A 88 -12.76 -0.27 -11.09
N PHE A 89 -12.58 -1.49 -10.56
CA PHE A 89 -11.76 -1.71 -9.36
C PHE A 89 -10.34 -1.18 -9.52
N PHE A 90 -9.78 -1.29 -10.72
CA PHE A 90 -8.45 -0.78 -11.05
C PHE A 90 -8.47 0.68 -11.54
N GLU A 91 -9.43 1.03 -12.39
CA GLU A 91 -9.55 2.37 -12.98
C GLU A 91 -9.83 3.46 -11.95
N ASN A 92 -10.63 3.14 -10.93
CA ASN A 92 -10.96 4.05 -9.83
C ASN A 92 -10.05 3.87 -8.61
N ASN A 93 -9.06 2.96 -8.68
CA ASN A 93 -8.16 2.63 -7.56
C ASN A 93 -8.93 2.20 -6.29
N TRP A 94 -10.06 1.51 -6.45
CA TRP A 94 -10.78 0.94 -5.31
C TRP A 94 -9.96 -0.14 -4.62
N ILE A 95 -9.15 -0.89 -5.38
CA ILE A 95 -8.10 -1.73 -4.83
C ILE A 95 -6.73 -1.16 -5.18
N ILE A 96 -5.80 -1.22 -4.23
CA ILE A 96 -4.43 -0.78 -4.41
C ILE A 96 -3.52 -2.00 -4.35
N ILE A 97 -2.73 -2.17 -5.40
CA ILE A 97 -1.72 -3.22 -5.53
C ILE A 97 -0.38 -2.51 -5.63
N GLU A 98 0.53 -2.82 -4.71
CA GLU A 98 1.84 -2.17 -4.61
C GLU A 98 2.94 -2.93 -5.38
N ASP A 99 2.66 -4.17 -5.83
CA ASP A 99 3.62 -4.98 -6.58
C ASP A 99 3.67 -4.55 -8.07
N PRO A 100 4.76 -3.93 -8.54
CA PRO A 100 4.86 -3.43 -9.90
C PRO A 100 4.89 -4.54 -10.96
N GLU A 101 5.39 -5.74 -10.62
CA GLU A 101 5.37 -6.87 -11.57
C GLU A 101 3.95 -7.38 -11.77
N VAL A 102 3.14 -7.42 -10.72
CA VAL A 102 1.72 -7.77 -10.80
C VAL A 102 0.97 -6.75 -11.63
N LEU A 103 1.14 -5.44 -11.37
CA LEU A 103 0.50 -4.38 -12.14
C LEU A 103 0.83 -4.45 -13.63
N LYS A 104 2.11 -4.69 -13.95
CA LYS A 104 2.60 -4.87 -15.32
C LYS A 104 1.95 -6.07 -15.99
N ARG A 105 1.91 -7.20 -15.30
CA ARG A 105 1.34 -8.43 -15.83
C ARG A 105 -0.18 -8.36 -16.00
N LEU A 106 -0.86 -7.62 -15.12
CA LEU A 106 -2.27 -7.26 -15.28
C LEU A 106 -2.49 -6.21 -16.39
N GLY A 107 -1.48 -5.45 -16.80
CA GLY A 107 -1.60 -4.37 -17.79
C GLY A 107 -2.42 -3.18 -17.27
N VAL A 108 -2.34 -2.91 -15.97
CA VAL A 108 -3.08 -1.83 -15.28
C VAL A 108 -2.19 -0.74 -14.72
N GLU A 109 -0.88 -0.79 -14.94
CA GLU A 109 0.13 0.15 -14.42
C GLU A 109 -0.26 1.62 -14.61
N ARG A 110 -0.91 1.92 -15.74
CA ARG A 110 -1.32 3.30 -16.09
C ARG A 110 -2.27 3.94 -15.08
N PHE A 111 -3.03 3.13 -14.35
CA PHE A 111 -4.00 3.61 -13.36
C PHE A 111 -3.36 3.88 -11.99
N TYR A 112 -2.11 3.43 -11.78
CA TYR A 112 -1.42 3.48 -10.49
C TYR A 112 -0.27 4.49 -10.45
N LYS A 113 -0.07 5.29 -11.52
CA LYS A 113 1.06 6.23 -11.60
C LYS A 113 1.05 7.31 -10.53
N ASP A 114 -0.13 7.83 -10.19
CA ASP A 114 -0.30 8.95 -9.27
C ASP A 114 -1.00 8.54 -7.96
N VAL A 115 -1.08 7.22 -7.70
CA VAL A 115 -1.68 6.69 -6.48
C VAL A 115 -0.65 6.73 -5.35
N PRO A 116 -0.95 7.42 -4.24
CA PRO A 116 -0.07 7.42 -3.08
C PRO A 116 -0.07 6.05 -2.41
N ALA A 117 1.03 5.71 -1.75
CA ALA A 117 1.04 4.56 -0.86
C ALA A 117 0.10 4.81 0.32
N ILE A 118 -0.57 3.76 0.79
CA ILE A 118 -1.60 3.87 1.84
C ILE A 118 -1.04 4.50 3.12
N ASP A 119 0.15 4.08 3.53
CA ASP A 119 0.87 4.59 4.71
C ASP A 119 1.28 6.07 4.61
N LYS A 120 1.26 6.63 3.40
CA LYS A 120 1.61 8.03 3.10
C LYS A 120 0.42 8.85 2.59
N PHE A 121 -0.79 8.34 2.78
CA PHE A 121 -1.98 8.99 2.23
C PHE A 121 -2.15 10.42 2.80
N ASP A 122 -1.95 10.61 4.08
CA ASP A 122 -2.08 11.91 4.75
C ASP A 122 -0.97 12.91 4.36
N GLU A 123 0.11 12.45 3.72
CA GLU A 123 1.12 13.35 3.16
C GLU A 123 0.58 14.17 1.97
N LEU A 124 -0.55 13.76 1.40
CA LEU A 124 -1.25 14.52 0.36
C LEU A 124 -1.67 15.92 0.82
N PHE A 125 -1.99 16.06 2.11
CA PHE A 125 -2.45 17.30 2.71
C PHE A 125 -1.31 18.21 3.17
N LYS A 126 -0.05 17.74 3.06
CA LYS A 126 1.16 18.48 3.43
C LYS A 126 1.78 19.13 2.20
N GLY A 127 1.94 20.44 2.21
CA GLY A 127 2.58 21.17 1.12
C GLY A 127 1.87 22.47 0.75
N SER A 128 2.24 23.05 -0.40
CA SER A 128 1.56 24.25 -0.86
C SER A 128 0.18 23.91 -1.46
N PRO A 129 -0.83 24.79 -1.28
CA PRO A 129 -2.17 24.56 -1.80
C PRO A 129 -2.21 24.24 -3.29
N GLU A 130 -1.36 24.89 -4.08
CA GLU A 130 -1.27 24.68 -5.53
C GLU A 130 -0.74 23.29 -5.90
N GLN A 131 0.28 22.82 -5.18
CA GLN A 131 0.83 21.47 -5.38
C GLN A 131 -0.17 20.40 -5.00
N ILE A 132 -0.88 20.58 -3.87
CA ILE A 132 -1.94 19.71 -3.41
C ILE A 132 -3.05 19.62 -4.45
N LYS A 133 -3.58 20.76 -4.90
CA LYS A 133 -4.61 20.83 -5.93
C LYS A 133 -4.20 20.13 -7.21
N LYS A 134 -2.99 20.38 -7.70
CA LYS A 134 -2.48 19.74 -8.93
C LYS A 134 -2.40 18.22 -8.78
N LYS A 135 -1.88 17.74 -7.65
CA LYS A 135 -1.70 16.33 -7.38
C LYS A 135 -3.03 15.58 -7.27
N ILE A 136 -4.00 16.15 -6.54
CA ILE A 136 -5.32 15.54 -6.37
C ILE A 136 -6.11 15.56 -7.70
N SER A 137 -6.01 16.66 -8.47
CA SER A 137 -6.72 16.78 -9.75
C SER A 137 -6.31 15.72 -10.77
N SER A 138 -5.09 15.17 -10.70
CA SER A 138 -4.61 14.10 -11.59
C SER A 138 -5.07 12.70 -11.18
N MET A 139 -5.68 12.54 -10.00
CA MET A 139 -6.13 11.25 -9.48
C MET A 139 -7.42 10.76 -10.13
N SER A 140 -7.68 9.46 -9.99
CA SER A 140 -8.96 8.85 -10.39
C SER A 140 -10.11 9.39 -9.54
N GLU A 141 -11.34 9.29 -10.04
CA GLU A 141 -12.53 9.73 -9.28
C GLU A 141 -12.68 8.98 -7.96
N GLY A 142 -12.44 7.66 -7.93
CA GLY A 142 -12.48 6.89 -6.68
C GLY A 142 -11.43 7.35 -5.67
N MET A 143 -10.24 7.73 -6.14
CA MET A 143 -9.20 8.28 -5.25
C MET A 143 -9.57 9.68 -4.75
N LYS A 144 -10.20 10.53 -5.58
CA LYS A 144 -10.72 11.83 -5.15
C LYS A 144 -11.80 11.69 -4.08
N ASP A 145 -12.68 10.69 -4.22
CA ASP A 145 -13.67 10.37 -3.19
C ASP A 145 -13.00 9.99 -1.86
N SER A 146 -11.96 9.17 -1.90
CA SER A 146 -11.18 8.81 -0.70
C SER A 146 -10.49 10.02 -0.08
N VAL A 147 -9.90 10.89 -0.89
CA VAL A 147 -9.30 12.16 -0.42
C VAL A 147 -10.35 13.06 0.23
N ARG A 148 -11.55 13.16 -0.37
CA ARG A 148 -12.65 13.97 0.18
C ARG A 148 -13.08 13.49 1.56
N ILE A 149 -13.27 12.17 1.73
CA ILE A 149 -13.69 11.60 3.02
C ILE A 149 -12.59 11.83 4.06
N ARG A 150 -11.35 11.51 3.73
CA ARG A 150 -10.23 11.69 4.65
C ARG A 150 -10.00 13.15 5.04
N ALA A 151 -10.13 14.08 4.10
CA ALA A 151 -10.03 15.51 4.39
C ALA A 151 -11.09 15.96 5.39
N LYS A 152 -12.35 15.51 5.25
CA LYS A 152 -13.41 15.81 6.21
C LYS A 152 -13.10 15.26 7.62
N GLU A 153 -12.58 14.05 7.72
CA GLU A 153 -12.12 13.46 8.99
C GLU A 153 -11.04 14.34 9.63
N LEU A 154 -9.97 14.68 8.89
CA LEU A 154 -8.88 15.50 9.38
C LEU A 154 -9.31 16.92 9.79
N ILE A 155 -10.31 17.49 9.13
CA ILE A 155 -10.93 18.77 9.52
C ILE A 155 -11.68 18.62 10.82
N MET A 156 -12.48 17.57 10.97
CA MET A 156 -13.25 17.29 12.19
C MET A 156 -12.35 17.05 13.40
N ASP A 157 -11.24 16.37 13.19
CA ASP A 157 -10.22 16.06 14.22
C ASP A 157 -9.32 17.28 14.53
N GLY A 158 -9.39 18.34 13.72
CA GLY A 158 -8.56 19.54 13.88
C GLY A 158 -7.12 19.37 13.42
N GLU A 159 -6.82 18.29 12.71
CA GLU A 159 -5.49 18.02 12.15
C GLU A 159 -5.25 18.79 10.83
N LEU A 160 -6.33 19.13 10.12
CA LEU A 160 -6.30 19.96 8.92
C LEU A 160 -7.06 21.26 9.19
N ASP A 161 -6.32 22.33 9.55
CA ASP A 161 -6.85 23.64 9.94
C ASP A 161 -6.58 24.77 8.92
N SER A 162 -5.69 24.54 7.96
CA SER A 162 -5.33 25.53 6.95
C SER A 162 -6.46 25.75 5.95
N MET A 163 -7.16 26.88 6.05
CA MET A 163 -8.23 27.26 5.12
C MET A 163 -7.79 27.28 3.65
N ALA A 164 -6.52 27.63 3.38
CA ALA A 164 -5.97 27.63 2.02
C ALA A 164 -5.84 26.21 1.47
N VAL A 165 -5.43 25.24 2.32
CA VAL A 165 -5.33 23.82 1.96
C VAL A 165 -6.73 23.24 1.79
N ILE A 166 -7.65 23.46 2.74
CA ILE A 166 -9.04 22.99 2.70
C ILE A 166 -9.71 23.42 1.39
N LYS A 167 -9.58 24.71 1.03
CA LYS A 167 -10.12 25.24 -0.23
C LYS A 167 -9.48 24.56 -1.45
N ALA A 168 -8.17 24.40 -1.46
CA ALA A 168 -7.46 23.77 -2.58
C ALA A 168 -7.87 22.30 -2.77
N VAL A 169 -8.06 21.56 -1.68
CA VAL A 169 -8.58 20.19 -1.70
C VAL A 169 -10.01 20.19 -2.22
N GLY A 170 -10.89 21.02 -1.67
CA GLY A 170 -12.29 21.12 -2.10
C GLY A 170 -12.43 21.42 -3.59
N GLU A 171 -11.65 22.39 -4.11
CA GLU A 171 -11.61 22.68 -5.54
C GLU A 171 -11.11 21.49 -6.39
N ALA A 172 -10.15 20.71 -5.89
CA ALA A 172 -9.60 19.56 -6.60
C ALA A 172 -10.56 18.36 -6.63
N VAL A 173 -11.34 18.14 -5.56
CA VAL A 173 -12.34 17.07 -5.47
C VAL A 173 -13.75 17.51 -5.92
N GLY A 174 -13.92 18.79 -6.24
CA GLY A 174 -15.16 19.33 -6.78
C GLY A 174 -16.29 19.51 -5.76
N CYS A 175 -15.98 19.69 -4.47
CA CYS A 175 -16.98 19.95 -3.43
C CYS A 175 -16.47 20.95 -2.38
N ASP A 176 -17.41 21.55 -1.63
CA ASP A 176 -17.07 22.33 -0.44
C ASP A 176 -16.84 21.38 0.72
N LEU A 177 -15.70 21.53 1.41
CA LEU A 177 -15.33 20.72 2.57
C LEU A 177 -15.70 21.40 3.90
N THR A 178 -16.19 22.63 3.84
CA THR A 178 -16.54 23.43 5.02
C THR A 178 -18.03 23.37 5.39
N GLU A 179 -18.83 22.66 4.56
CA GLU A 179 -20.25 22.41 4.80
C GLU A 179 -20.54 21.12 5.55
#